data_fa3ebcf9d85b5dac1bd60c7217068c83
#
_entry.id   fa3ebcf9d85b5dac1bd60c7217068c83
#
_cell.length_a   1.000
_cell.length_b   1.000
_cell.length_c   1.000
_cell.angle_alpha   90.00
_cell.angle_beta   90.00
_cell.angle_gamma   90.00
#
_symmetry.space_group_name_H-M   'P 1'
#
loop_
_entity.id
_entity.type
_entity.pdbx_description
1 polymer ?
#
loop_
_entity_poly.entity_id
_entity_poly.type
_entity_poly.pdbx_seq_one_letter_code
_entity_poly.pdbx_strand_id
1 'polypeptide(L)'
;MCGYLHTLVFLLLAFPGRADTKANVARLEARYRAPKTLQASFLERYTENGRLVRVEAGTVYFRRPGKMRWDYQAPERNVFLVDGKTAWFYVPADHTATRVPAKESADWRTPLALLVGDMKISRVCEHVLPAIDERPENPEHAMLFCQLRGASSKSPKGSLGESPSQKPLNNESVFFEIDTNSGDLVRVLVRDPGGVGIEFSFTNWRMDPQVPDSLFRFDVPKGVAIVNGELPGGQSGVNR
;
A
#
# COMPACT_ATOMS: atom_id res chain seq x y z
N MET A 1 -56.26 6.18 43.37
CA MET A 1 -55.86 5.52 42.09
C MET A 1 -54.80 6.38 41.45
N CYS A 2 -53.56 5.99 41.64
CA CYS A 2 -52.38 6.77 41.17
C CYS A 2 -51.77 6.01 40.00
N GLY A 3 -51.93 6.56 38.77
CA GLY A 3 -51.41 5.97 37.55
C GLY A 3 -49.95 6.38 37.32
N TYR A 4 -49.02 5.46 37.36
CA TYR A 4 -47.64 5.66 37.00
C TYR A 4 -47.49 5.61 35.46
N LEU A 5 -47.18 6.76 34.86
CA LEU A 5 -46.85 6.89 33.45
C LEU A 5 -45.38 6.53 33.29
N HIS A 6 -45.08 5.33 32.75
CA HIS A 6 -43.73 4.90 32.40
C HIS A 6 -43.32 5.54 31.06
N THR A 7 -42.52 6.58 31.12
CA THR A 7 -41.90 7.16 29.92
C THR A 7 -40.75 6.25 29.48
N LEU A 8 -40.96 5.52 28.40
CA LEU A 8 -39.94 4.69 27.73
C LEU A 8 -38.97 5.61 26.99
N VAL A 9 -37.79 5.87 27.53
CA VAL A 9 -36.73 6.60 26.87
C VAL A 9 -36.04 5.62 25.89
N PHE A 10 -36.33 5.77 24.60
CA PHE A 10 -35.60 5.09 23.53
C PHE A 10 -34.23 5.74 23.39
N LEU A 11 -33.19 5.08 23.89
CA LEU A 11 -31.80 5.45 23.69
C LEU A 11 -31.42 5.08 22.23
N LEU A 12 -31.42 6.08 21.34
CA LEU A 12 -30.90 5.93 19.99
C LEU A 12 -29.39 5.72 20.07
N LEU A 13 -28.96 4.46 20.00
CA LEU A 13 -27.56 4.10 19.78
C LEU A 13 -27.16 4.55 18.38
N ALA A 14 -26.57 5.73 18.29
CA ALA A 14 -25.91 6.17 17.07
C ALA A 14 -24.73 5.24 16.79
N PHE A 15 -24.76 4.50 15.68
CA PHE A 15 -23.62 3.76 15.18
C PHE A 15 -22.60 4.72 14.57
N PRO A 16 -21.45 4.98 15.21
CA PRO A 16 -20.51 6.02 14.77
C PRO A 16 -19.73 5.67 13.48
N GLY A 17 -19.72 4.40 13.05
CA GLY A 17 -18.72 3.89 12.10
C GLY A 17 -18.66 4.55 10.71
N ARG A 18 -19.77 5.09 10.17
CA ARG A 18 -19.80 5.56 8.77
C ARG A 18 -19.40 7.02 8.59
N ALA A 19 -19.71 7.85 9.58
CA ALA A 19 -19.33 9.26 9.58
C ALA A 19 -17.80 9.40 9.76
N ASP A 20 -17.21 8.57 10.62
CA ASP A 20 -15.79 8.58 10.91
C ASP A 20 -14.94 8.13 9.71
N THR A 21 -15.37 7.12 8.94
CA THR A 21 -14.65 6.65 7.74
C THR A 21 -14.48 7.75 6.71
N LYS A 22 -15.55 8.50 6.38
CA LYS A 22 -15.49 9.61 5.42
C LYS A 22 -14.59 10.74 5.93
N ALA A 23 -14.65 11.05 7.20
CA ALA A 23 -13.81 12.07 7.82
C ALA A 23 -12.33 11.65 7.81
N ASN A 24 -12.02 10.39 8.10
CA ASN A 24 -10.66 9.86 8.10
C ASN A 24 -10.07 9.82 6.69
N VAL A 25 -10.85 9.42 5.67
CA VAL A 25 -10.45 9.50 4.26
C VAL A 25 -10.14 10.95 3.87
N ALA A 26 -11.00 11.90 4.25
CA ALA A 26 -10.78 13.31 3.94
C ALA A 26 -9.52 13.87 4.60
N ARG A 27 -9.22 13.47 5.85
CA ARG A 27 -7.97 13.87 6.54
C ARG A 27 -6.74 13.30 5.85
N LEU A 28 -6.74 12.00 5.53
CA LEU A 28 -5.65 11.36 4.78
C LEU A 28 -5.41 12.09 3.46
N GLU A 29 -6.44 12.33 2.67
CA GLU A 29 -6.32 13.04 1.39
C GLU A 29 -5.82 14.47 1.58
N ALA A 30 -6.30 15.20 2.59
CA ALA A 30 -5.88 16.57 2.88
C ALA A 30 -4.40 16.62 3.29
N ARG A 31 -3.96 15.65 4.11
CA ARG A 31 -2.58 15.57 4.62
C ARG A 31 -1.54 15.48 3.50
N TYR A 32 -1.85 14.69 2.46
CA TYR A 32 -0.88 14.40 1.40
C TYR A 32 -1.17 15.13 0.08
N ARG A 33 -2.23 15.90 -0.04
CA ARG A 33 -2.63 16.54 -1.31
C ARG A 33 -1.66 17.62 -1.77
N ALA A 34 -1.23 18.51 -0.88
CA ALA A 34 -0.42 19.67 -1.22
C ALA A 34 1.05 19.33 -1.50
N PRO A 35 1.75 18.48 -0.71
CA PRO A 35 3.16 18.20 -0.91
C PRO A 35 3.43 17.53 -2.25
N LYS A 36 4.50 17.97 -2.94
CA LYS A 36 4.97 17.36 -4.19
C LYS A 36 5.91 16.20 -3.94
N THR A 37 6.67 16.27 -2.86
CA THR A 37 7.63 15.23 -2.45
C THR A 37 7.32 14.81 -1.02
N LEU A 38 7.40 13.50 -0.75
CA LEU A 38 7.21 12.92 0.55
C LEU A 38 8.39 12.02 0.88
N GLN A 39 8.73 11.93 2.16
CA GLN A 39 9.71 10.99 2.68
C GLN A 39 9.17 10.36 3.96
N ALA A 40 9.44 9.07 4.17
CA ALA A 40 9.19 8.39 5.42
C ALA A 40 10.24 7.32 5.69
N SER A 41 10.39 6.92 6.94
CA SER A 41 10.99 5.65 7.31
C SER A 41 9.94 4.55 7.16
N PHE A 42 10.31 3.39 6.67
CA PHE A 42 9.40 2.26 6.56
C PHE A 42 9.97 1.00 7.23
N LEU A 43 9.04 0.16 7.69
CA LEU A 43 9.26 -1.23 8.05
C LEU A 43 8.29 -2.06 7.21
N GLU A 44 8.82 -3.02 6.46
CA GLU A 44 8.06 -3.99 5.66
C GLU A 44 8.10 -5.34 6.34
N ARG A 45 6.94 -5.97 6.54
CA ARG A 45 6.81 -7.34 7.05
C ARG A 45 6.14 -8.19 5.98
N TYR A 46 6.79 -9.27 5.62
CA TYR A 46 6.25 -10.28 4.71
C TYR A 46 5.87 -11.53 5.50
N THR A 47 4.66 -11.99 5.35
CA THR A 47 4.12 -13.18 6.03
C THR A 47 3.57 -14.19 5.02
N GLU A 48 3.73 -15.47 5.33
CA GLU A 48 3.12 -16.58 4.61
C GLU A 48 2.33 -17.44 5.59
N ASN A 49 1.06 -17.66 5.31
CA ASN A 49 0.14 -18.42 6.18
C ASN A 49 0.18 -17.94 7.64
N GLY A 50 0.23 -16.60 7.82
CA GLY A 50 0.31 -15.96 9.13
C GLY A 50 1.68 -16.03 9.82
N ARG A 51 2.68 -16.67 9.20
CA ARG A 51 4.05 -16.76 9.75
C ARG A 51 4.91 -15.65 9.16
N LEU A 52 5.60 -14.91 10.02
CA LEU A 52 6.58 -13.90 9.59
C LEU A 52 7.77 -14.57 8.92
N VAL A 53 8.03 -14.23 7.66
CA VAL A 53 9.11 -14.79 6.84
C VAL A 53 10.25 -13.80 6.68
N ARG A 54 9.92 -12.50 6.46
CA ARG A 54 10.92 -11.47 6.19
C ARG A 54 10.51 -10.14 6.82
N VAL A 55 11.50 -9.43 7.32
CA VAL A 55 11.38 -8.05 7.79
C VAL A 55 12.46 -7.22 7.12
N GLU A 56 12.05 -6.12 6.50
CA GLU A 56 12.93 -5.19 5.83
C GLU A 56 12.63 -3.76 6.30
N ALA A 57 13.63 -2.92 6.31
CA ALA A 57 13.48 -1.54 6.75
C ALA A 57 14.32 -0.59 5.89
N GLY A 58 13.88 0.68 5.83
CA GLY A 58 14.61 1.67 5.08
C GLY A 58 13.92 3.02 5.03
N THR A 59 14.23 3.74 3.96
CA THR A 59 13.65 5.06 3.67
C THR A 59 12.91 5.03 2.35
N VAL A 60 11.70 5.57 2.32
CA VAL A 60 10.91 5.71 1.09
C VAL A 60 10.74 7.17 0.73
N TYR A 61 10.77 7.44 -0.56
CA TYR A 61 10.49 8.73 -1.16
C TYR A 61 9.41 8.60 -2.21
N PHE A 62 8.46 9.55 -2.19
CA PHE A 62 7.43 9.67 -3.22
C PHE A 62 7.54 11.06 -3.85
N ARG A 63 7.44 11.15 -5.19
CA ARG A 63 7.41 12.41 -5.90
C ARG A 63 6.38 12.39 -7.01
N ARG A 64 5.53 13.38 -7.00
CA ARG A 64 4.53 13.56 -8.06
C ARG A 64 5.13 14.22 -9.29
N PRO A 65 4.66 13.81 -10.49
CA PRO A 65 3.78 12.66 -10.74
C PRO A 65 4.55 11.33 -10.85
N GLY A 66 3.98 10.26 -10.28
CA GLY A 66 4.31 8.87 -10.61
C GLY A 66 5.70 8.35 -10.28
N LYS A 67 6.46 9.02 -9.39
CA LYS A 67 7.81 8.58 -9.03
C LYS A 67 7.87 8.14 -7.58
N MET A 68 8.54 7.03 -7.33
CA MET A 68 8.83 6.55 -5.98
C MET A 68 10.19 5.87 -5.92
N ARG A 69 10.81 5.90 -4.74
CA ARG A 69 12.07 5.22 -4.46
C ARG A 69 12.04 4.64 -3.06
N TRP A 70 12.39 3.40 -2.94
CA TRP A 70 12.55 2.66 -1.69
C TRP A 70 14.02 2.27 -1.55
N ASP A 71 14.69 2.86 -0.58
CA ASP A 71 16.05 2.50 -0.22
C ASP A 71 15.99 1.55 0.97
N TYR A 72 16.07 0.25 0.71
CA TYR A 72 16.19 -0.78 1.73
C TYR A 72 17.57 -0.69 2.39
N GLN A 73 17.61 -0.72 3.71
CA GLN A 73 18.81 -0.53 4.50
C GLN A 73 19.11 -1.75 5.38
N ALA A 74 18.10 -2.53 5.73
CA ALA A 74 18.19 -3.74 6.54
C ALA A 74 17.18 -4.78 6.08
N PRO A 75 17.52 -6.10 6.12
CA PRO A 75 18.84 -6.64 6.42
C PRO A 75 19.83 -6.39 5.28
N GLU A 76 19.37 -6.21 4.04
CA GLU A 76 20.18 -6.02 2.86
C GLU A 76 19.89 -4.67 2.18
N ARG A 77 20.89 -4.14 1.49
CA ARG A 77 20.75 -2.90 0.75
C ARG A 77 20.23 -3.18 -0.65
N ASN A 78 18.95 -2.94 -0.87
CA ASN A 78 18.32 -3.03 -2.17
C ASN A 78 17.69 -1.68 -2.53
N VAL A 79 17.38 -1.47 -3.80
CA VAL A 79 16.67 -0.29 -4.25
C VAL A 79 15.51 -0.70 -5.14
N PHE A 80 14.30 -0.29 -4.75
CA PHE A 80 13.17 -0.26 -5.68
C PHE A 80 12.92 1.18 -6.11
N LEU A 81 12.76 1.41 -7.41
CA LEU A 81 12.57 2.74 -7.96
C LEU A 81 11.59 2.73 -9.12
N VAL A 82 10.65 3.67 -9.11
CA VAL A 82 9.79 4.00 -10.26
C VAL A 82 10.12 5.42 -10.69
N ASP A 83 10.59 5.58 -11.93
CA ASP A 83 10.96 6.89 -12.49
C ASP A 83 9.80 7.60 -13.21
N GLY A 84 8.61 7.01 -13.20
CA GLY A 84 7.41 7.42 -13.91
C GLY A 84 7.15 6.65 -15.21
N LYS A 85 8.11 5.89 -15.71
CA LYS A 85 8.01 5.08 -16.93
C LYS A 85 8.40 3.64 -16.70
N THR A 86 9.46 3.42 -15.92
CA THR A 86 10.10 2.14 -15.66
C THR A 86 10.14 1.91 -14.15
N ALA A 87 9.84 0.70 -13.74
CA ALA A 87 10.11 0.21 -12.39
C ALA A 87 11.39 -0.62 -12.42
N TRP A 88 12.27 -0.35 -11.46
CA TRP A 88 13.57 -0.97 -11.28
C TRP A 88 13.64 -1.63 -9.90
N PHE A 89 14.24 -2.81 -9.84
CA PHE A 89 14.67 -3.41 -8.58
C PHE A 89 16.15 -3.76 -8.69
N TYR A 90 16.98 -3.10 -7.90
CA TYR A 90 18.42 -3.27 -7.89
C TYR A 90 18.87 -4.00 -6.64
N VAL A 91 19.59 -5.10 -6.84
CA VAL A 91 20.21 -5.93 -5.80
C VAL A 91 21.73 -5.80 -5.94
N PRO A 92 22.38 -4.91 -5.15
CA PRO A 92 23.81 -4.70 -5.21
C PRO A 92 24.62 -5.95 -4.96
N ALA A 93 24.20 -6.81 -4.03
CA ALA A 93 24.89 -8.05 -3.68
C ALA A 93 25.00 -9.01 -4.87
N ASP A 94 23.99 -9.06 -5.73
CA ASP A 94 23.94 -9.94 -6.90
C ASP A 94 24.44 -9.27 -8.18
N HIS A 95 24.79 -8.00 -8.12
CA HIS A 95 25.10 -7.17 -9.29
C HIS A 95 24.03 -7.24 -10.39
N THR A 96 22.73 -7.27 -9.97
CA THR A 96 21.61 -7.36 -10.89
C THR A 96 20.63 -6.21 -10.71
N ALA A 97 20.04 -5.77 -11.82
CA ALA A 97 18.93 -4.84 -11.82
C ALA A 97 17.81 -5.36 -12.73
N THR A 98 16.67 -5.68 -12.12
CA THR A 98 15.46 -6.06 -12.85
C THR A 98 14.71 -4.80 -13.26
N ARG A 99 14.18 -4.79 -14.47
CA ARG A 99 13.33 -3.69 -14.95
C ARG A 99 12.06 -4.19 -15.63
N VAL A 100 10.99 -3.45 -15.40
CA VAL A 100 9.70 -3.64 -16.09
C VAL A 100 9.12 -2.28 -16.45
N PRO A 101 8.26 -2.16 -17.49
CA PRO A 101 7.48 -0.94 -17.69
C PRO A 101 6.62 -0.67 -16.45
N ALA A 102 6.59 0.57 -15.97
CA ALA A 102 5.86 0.90 -14.73
C ALA A 102 4.35 0.55 -14.80
N LYS A 103 3.77 0.56 -16.00
CA LYS A 103 2.37 0.18 -16.24
C LYS A 103 2.10 -1.34 -16.08
N GLU A 104 3.14 -2.14 -16.23
CA GLU A 104 3.09 -3.62 -16.16
C GLU A 104 3.59 -4.12 -14.80
N SER A 105 4.06 -3.22 -13.96
CA SER A 105 4.49 -3.54 -12.61
C SER A 105 3.27 -3.86 -11.75
N ALA A 106 2.89 -5.13 -11.70
CA ALA A 106 1.98 -5.65 -10.68
C ALA A 106 2.79 -5.89 -9.40
N ASP A 107 2.72 -4.97 -8.47
CA ASP A 107 3.50 -5.00 -7.23
C ASP A 107 2.59 -4.63 -6.06
N TRP A 108 2.78 -5.26 -4.89
CA TRP A 108 2.01 -4.96 -3.68
C TRP A 108 2.17 -3.52 -3.16
N ARG A 109 3.14 -2.75 -3.70
CA ARG A 109 3.24 -1.31 -3.46
C ARG A 109 2.21 -0.51 -4.26
N THR A 110 1.43 -1.17 -5.13
CA THR A 110 0.37 -0.53 -5.94
C THR A 110 -0.60 0.31 -5.12
N PRO A 111 -1.06 -0.11 -3.91
CA PRO A 111 -1.91 0.73 -3.08
C PRO A 111 -1.26 2.07 -2.71
N LEU A 112 0.08 2.15 -2.68
CA LEU A 112 0.83 3.36 -2.38
C LEU A 112 0.97 4.30 -3.60
N ALA A 113 0.54 3.87 -4.79
CA ALA A 113 0.48 4.73 -5.98
C ALA A 113 -0.41 5.97 -5.77
N LEU A 114 -1.35 5.92 -4.81
CA LEU A 114 -2.15 7.08 -4.40
C LEU A 114 -1.27 8.26 -3.92
N LEU A 115 -0.11 7.99 -3.28
CA LEU A 115 0.81 9.01 -2.77
C LEU A 115 1.57 9.74 -3.88
N VAL A 116 1.74 9.11 -5.04
CA VAL A 116 2.40 9.70 -6.22
C VAL A 116 1.42 10.22 -7.28
N GLY A 117 0.12 9.98 -7.08
CA GLY A 117 -0.97 10.50 -7.90
C GLY A 117 -1.55 11.79 -7.35
N ASP A 118 -2.84 12.03 -7.64
CA ASP A 118 -3.60 13.20 -7.19
C ASP A 118 -4.17 13.05 -5.76
N MET A 119 -3.71 12.05 -5.04
CA MET A 119 -4.11 11.75 -3.66
C MET A 119 -5.63 11.62 -3.47
N LYS A 120 -6.26 10.87 -4.35
CA LYS A 120 -7.67 10.48 -4.22
C LYS A 120 -7.77 8.99 -3.98
N ILE A 121 -8.19 8.62 -2.78
CA ILE A 121 -8.32 7.20 -2.41
C ILE A 121 -9.32 6.48 -3.32
N SER A 122 -10.33 7.20 -3.82
CA SER A 122 -11.31 6.70 -4.78
C SER A 122 -10.75 6.31 -6.15
N ARG A 123 -9.48 6.66 -6.44
CA ARG A 123 -8.77 6.17 -7.64
C ARG A 123 -8.30 4.74 -7.49
N VAL A 124 -7.98 4.34 -6.27
CA VAL A 124 -7.48 3.00 -5.92
C VAL A 124 -8.62 2.14 -5.39
N CYS A 125 -9.43 2.68 -4.48
CA CYS A 125 -10.53 1.99 -3.84
C CYS A 125 -11.86 2.30 -4.53
N GLU A 126 -12.65 1.27 -4.79
CA GLU A 126 -14.05 1.41 -5.22
C GLU A 126 -14.94 1.77 -4.02
N HIS A 127 -14.71 1.08 -2.91
CA HIS A 127 -15.34 1.35 -1.62
C HIS A 127 -14.30 1.42 -0.52
N VAL A 128 -14.55 2.29 0.46
CA VAL A 128 -13.79 2.37 1.70
C VAL A 128 -14.76 2.19 2.87
N LEU A 129 -14.49 1.19 3.70
CA LEU A 129 -15.31 0.79 4.82
C LEU A 129 -14.47 0.75 6.11
N PRO A 130 -15.09 0.81 7.31
CA PRO A 130 -14.38 0.44 8.52
C PRO A 130 -13.91 -1.01 8.42
N ALA A 131 -12.67 -1.29 8.81
CA ALA A 131 -12.18 -2.65 8.89
C ALA A 131 -12.83 -3.38 10.07
N ILE A 132 -13.20 -4.65 9.86
CA ILE A 132 -13.77 -5.51 10.89
C ILE A 132 -12.80 -6.64 11.28
N ASP A 133 -11.98 -7.09 10.34
CA ASP A 133 -11.06 -8.23 10.49
C ASP A 133 -9.65 -7.82 10.88
N GLU A 134 -9.30 -6.54 10.67
CA GLU A 134 -8.01 -5.97 11.04
C GLU A 134 -8.21 -4.82 12.04
N ARG A 135 -7.36 -4.76 13.06
CA ARG A 135 -7.42 -3.72 14.09
C ARG A 135 -6.25 -2.76 13.97
N PRO A 136 -6.45 -1.49 14.33
CA PRO A 136 -5.34 -0.56 14.43
C PRO A 136 -4.40 -0.98 15.56
N GLU A 137 -3.11 -0.68 15.43
CA GLU A 137 -2.13 -0.90 16.52
C GLU A 137 -2.33 0.08 17.67
N ASN A 138 -2.82 1.27 17.37
CA ASN A 138 -3.16 2.29 18.37
C ASN A 138 -4.69 2.51 18.36
N PRO A 139 -5.37 2.51 19.54
CA PRO A 139 -6.81 2.74 19.62
C PRO A 139 -7.24 4.13 19.12
N GLU A 140 -6.35 5.12 19.06
CA GLU A 140 -6.61 6.44 18.48
C GLU A 140 -6.50 6.49 16.95
N HIS A 141 -6.11 5.40 16.32
CA HIS A 141 -6.05 5.27 14.88
C HIS A 141 -7.34 4.68 14.31
N ALA A 142 -7.58 4.94 13.05
CA ALA A 142 -8.65 4.30 12.28
C ALA A 142 -8.06 3.27 11.33
N MET A 143 -8.65 2.05 11.32
CA MET A 143 -8.34 1.03 10.32
C MET A 143 -9.43 1.01 9.27
N LEU A 144 -9.08 1.24 8.02
CA LEU A 144 -9.97 1.31 6.88
C LEU A 144 -9.72 0.14 5.93
N PHE A 145 -10.77 -0.55 5.55
CA PHE A 145 -10.75 -1.54 4.48
C PHE A 145 -10.97 -0.85 3.13
N CYS A 146 -10.12 -1.12 2.17
CA CYS A 146 -10.20 -0.64 0.80
C CYS A 146 -10.56 -1.80 -0.14
N GLN A 147 -11.72 -1.76 -0.72
CA GLN A 147 -12.06 -2.63 -1.84
C GLN A 147 -11.41 -2.05 -3.10
N LEU A 148 -10.41 -2.74 -3.65
CA LEU A 148 -9.69 -2.27 -4.82
C LEU A 148 -10.60 -2.17 -6.05
N ARG A 149 -10.37 -1.17 -6.89
CA ARG A 149 -11.06 -1.06 -8.18
C ARG A 149 -10.67 -2.21 -9.10
N GLY A 150 -11.66 -2.79 -9.76
CA GLY A 150 -11.48 -3.93 -10.65
C GLY A 150 -11.43 -5.29 -9.92
N ALA A 151 -11.50 -5.31 -8.59
CA ALA A 151 -11.63 -6.53 -7.80
C ALA A 151 -13.05 -7.15 -7.86
N SER A 152 -14.00 -6.50 -8.53
CA SER A 152 -15.37 -7.01 -8.67
C SER A 152 -15.41 -8.23 -9.59
N SER A 153 -15.75 -9.35 -9.00
CA SER A 153 -16.14 -10.64 -9.53
C SER A 153 -16.58 -10.65 -11.01
N LYS A 154 -15.64 -10.89 -11.92
CA LYS A 154 -15.96 -11.67 -13.10
C LYS A 154 -15.51 -13.09 -12.80
N SER A 155 -16.44 -13.93 -12.30
CA SER A 155 -16.30 -15.38 -12.47
C SER A 155 -15.90 -15.64 -13.92
N PRO A 156 -14.81 -16.32 -14.21
CA PRO A 156 -14.48 -16.66 -15.59
C PRO A 156 -15.54 -17.67 -16.08
N LYS A 157 -16.48 -17.21 -16.90
CA LYS A 157 -17.13 -18.10 -17.83
C LYS A 157 -16.03 -18.57 -18.77
N GLY A 158 -15.71 -19.86 -18.65
CA GLY A 158 -14.79 -20.63 -19.41
C GLY A 158 -14.23 -20.02 -20.69
N SER A 159 -12.96 -19.69 -20.68
CA SER A 159 -12.13 -19.69 -21.89
C SER A 159 -10.85 -20.45 -21.58
N LEU A 160 -10.71 -21.59 -22.22
CA LEU A 160 -9.47 -22.35 -22.33
C LEU A 160 -8.47 -21.49 -23.12
N GLY A 161 -7.40 -21.04 -22.49
CA GLY A 161 -6.25 -20.51 -23.21
C GLY A 161 -5.72 -19.14 -22.77
N GLU A 162 -5.55 -18.89 -21.47
CA GLU A 162 -4.76 -17.73 -21.02
C GLU A 162 -3.52 -18.19 -20.25
N SER A 163 -2.40 -17.59 -20.67
CA SER A 163 -1.07 -17.80 -20.10
C SER A 163 -1.04 -17.48 -18.60
N PRO A 164 -0.30 -18.24 -17.75
CA PRO A 164 -0.32 -18.09 -16.29
C PRO A 164 0.26 -16.79 -15.73
N SER A 165 0.66 -15.84 -16.57
CA SER A 165 1.55 -14.75 -16.18
C SER A 165 0.89 -13.44 -15.73
N GLN A 166 -0.44 -13.38 -15.66
CA GLN A 166 -1.13 -12.17 -15.16
C GLN A 166 -2.33 -12.57 -14.31
N LYS A 167 -2.05 -12.95 -13.06
CA LYS A 167 -3.12 -13.01 -12.06
C LYS A 167 -3.40 -11.55 -11.62
N PRO A 168 -4.56 -10.98 -11.95
CA PRO A 168 -4.89 -9.65 -11.47
C PRO A 168 -4.95 -9.68 -9.93
N LEU A 169 -4.56 -8.58 -9.28
CA LEU A 169 -4.73 -8.29 -7.84
C LEU A 169 -6.20 -8.37 -7.36
N ASN A 170 -7.04 -9.14 -8.04
CA ASN A 170 -8.49 -9.05 -8.00
C ASN A 170 -9.14 -9.64 -6.74
N ASN A 171 -8.34 -10.20 -5.82
CA ASN A 171 -8.87 -10.79 -4.58
C ASN A 171 -8.09 -10.34 -3.34
N GLU A 172 -7.18 -9.39 -3.48
CA GLU A 172 -6.42 -8.89 -2.33
C GLU A 172 -7.27 -7.94 -1.49
N SER A 173 -7.16 -8.10 -0.17
CA SER A 173 -7.71 -7.15 0.79
C SER A 173 -6.64 -6.13 1.14
N VAL A 174 -6.96 -4.85 1.01
CA VAL A 174 -6.06 -3.76 1.37
C VAL A 174 -6.64 -2.98 2.53
N PHE A 175 -5.79 -2.67 3.51
CA PHE A 175 -6.17 -1.90 4.67
C PHE A 175 -5.24 -0.72 4.85
N PHE A 176 -5.79 0.40 5.32
CA PHE A 176 -5.04 1.61 5.66
C PHE A 176 -5.27 1.95 7.12
N GLU A 177 -4.20 2.01 7.91
CA GLU A 177 -4.24 2.57 9.26
C GLU A 177 -3.84 4.04 9.21
N ILE A 178 -4.68 4.88 9.77
CA ILE A 178 -4.58 6.33 9.72
C ILE A 178 -4.63 6.89 11.13
N ASP A 179 -3.68 7.73 11.49
CA ASP A 179 -3.78 8.57 12.68
C ASP A 179 -4.94 9.56 12.50
N THR A 180 -5.94 9.47 13.38
CA THR A 180 -7.18 10.27 13.25
C THR A 180 -6.96 11.75 13.57
N ASN A 181 -5.85 12.13 14.21
CA ASN A 181 -5.52 13.51 14.54
C ASN A 181 -4.74 14.19 13.41
N SER A 182 -3.64 13.56 12.96
CA SER A 182 -2.74 14.14 11.95
C SER A 182 -3.17 13.83 10.52
N GLY A 183 -3.89 12.74 10.30
CA GLY A 183 -4.16 12.17 8.97
C GLY A 183 -2.97 11.43 8.39
N ASP A 184 -1.94 11.15 9.19
CA ASP A 184 -0.78 10.40 8.72
C ASP A 184 -1.16 8.94 8.41
N LEU A 185 -0.66 8.46 7.29
CA LEU A 185 -0.70 7.04 6.94
C LEU A 185 0.34 6.32 7.81
N VAL A 186 -0.16 5.50 8.73
CA VAL A 186 0.68 4.77 9.68
C VAL A 186 1.04 3.41 9.14
N ARG A 187 0.06 2.71 8.54
CA ARG A 187 0.26 1.35 8.09
C ARG A 187 -0.58 1.04 6.86
N VAL A 188 -0.03 0.24 5.96
CA VAL A 188 -0.76 -0.35 4.81
C VAL A 188 -0.57 -1.85 4.87
N LEU A 189 -1.68 -2.59 4.86
CA LEU A 189 -1.67 -4.05 4.84
C LEU A 189 -2.27 -4.53 3.54
N VAL A 190 -1.62 -5.50 2.93
CA VAL A 190 -2.13 -6.24 1.77
C VAL A 190 -2.25 -7.70 2.18
N ARG A 191 -3.41 -8.31 1.98
CA ARG A 191 -3.68 -9.71 2.29
C ARG A 191 -4.13 -10.41 1.01
N ASP A 192 -3.38 -11.39 0.58
CA ASP A 192 -3.74 -12.27 -0.53
C ASP A 192 -4.51 -13.49 -0.01
N PRO A 193 -5.56 -13.95 -0.69
CA PRO A 193 -6.31 -15.16 -0.31
C PRO A 193 -5.45 -16.43 -0.30
N GLY A 194 -4.29 -16.43 -0.99
CA GLY A 194 -3.30 -17.51 -0.96
C GLY A 194 -2.45 -17.56 0.31
N GLY A 195 -2.76 -16.73 1.32
CA GLY A 195 -2.08 -16.73 2.62
C GLY A 195 -0.85 -15.82 2.70
N VAL A 196 -0.57 -15.04 1.65
CA VAL A 196 0.49 -14.02 1.69
C VAL A 196 -0.05 -12.74 2.32
N GLY A 197 0.73 -12.17 3.22
CA GLY A 197 0.46 -10.88 3.83
C GLY A 197 1.69 -9.98 3.73
N ILE A 198 1.47 -8.73 3.36
CA ILE A 198 2.50 -7.70 3.35
C ILE A 198 2.01 -6.50 4.13
N GLU A 199 2.85 -6.02 5.01
CA GLU A 199 2.58 -4.89 5.87
C GLU A 199 3.70 -3.88 5.73
N PHE A 200 3.32 -2.63 5.45
CA PHE A 200 4.20 -1.48 5.48
C PHE A 200 3.80 -0.60 6.67
N SER A 201 4.69 -0.41 7.62
CA SER A 201 4.53 0.60 8.68
C SER A 201 5.39 1.81 8.35
N PHE A 202 4.84 3.02 8.53
CA PHE A 202 5.51 4.28 8.20
C PHE A 202 5.68 5.15 9.43
N THR A 203 6.85 5.77 9.55
CA THR A 203 7.17 6.74 10.60
C THR A 203 7.96 7.91 10.01
N ASN A 204 8.13 8.96 10.78
CA ASN A 204 9.00 10.11 10.43
C ASN A 204 8.62 10.76 9.08
N TRP A 205 7.34 10.94 8.83
CA TRP A 205 6.87 11.62 7.62
C TRP A 205 7.46 13.03 7.51
N ARG A 206 8.03 13.34 6.36
CA ARG A 206 8.52 14.67 5.98
C ARG A 206 7.84 15.11 4.70
N MET A 207 7.25 16.30 4.73
CA MET A 207 6.55 16.91 3.59
C MET A 207 7.50 17.87 2.89
N ASP A 208 7.55 17.78 1.56
CA ASP A 208 8.42 18.56 0.67
C ASP A 208 9.90 18.60 1.09
N PRO A 209 10.54 17.46 1.44
CA PRO A 209 11.96 17.43 1.70
C PRO A 209 12.73 17.86 0.44
N GLN A 210 13.82 18.60 0.64
CA GLN A 210 14.71 18.97 -0.45
C GLN A 210 15.55 17.76 -0.86
N VAL A 211 15.20 17.14 -2.00
CA VAL A 211 15.91 16.01 -2.56
C VAL A 211 16.19 16.25 -4.05
N PRO A 212 17.37 15.84 -4.55
CA PRO A 212 17.74 16.06 -5.95
C PRO A 212 16.86 15.24 -6.91
N ASP A 213 16.69 15.72 -8.14
CA ASP A 213 15.94 14.99 -9.16
C ASP A 213 16.58 13.65 -9.55
N SER A 214 17.90 13.55 -9.41
CA SER A 214 18.66 12.32 -9.64
C SER A 214 18.26 11.18 -8.69
N LEU A 215 17.66 11.50 -7.52
CA LEU A 215 17.16 10.47 -6.62
C LEU A 215 16.12 9.55 -7.28
N PHE A 216 15.37 10.09 -8.25
CA PHE A 216 14.32 9.35 -8.96
C PHE A 216 14.77 8.92 -10.37
N ARG A 217 16.06 8.76 -10.59
CA ARG A 217 16.66 8.23 -11.81
C ARG A 217 17.55 7.04 -11.44
N PHE A 218 17.41 5.94 -12.17
CA PHE A 218 18.30 4.79 -12.00
C PHE A 218 19.40 4.84 -13.06
N ASP A 219 20.59 5.19 -12.61
CA ASP A 219 21.80 5.12 -13.44
C ASP A 219 22.44 3.74 -13.16
N VAL A 220 22.43 2.86 -14.18
CA VAL A 220 22.92 1.47 -14.03
C VAL A 220 24.41 1.48 -13.70
N PRO A 221 24.84 0.94 -12.53
CA PRO A 221 26.24 0.89 -12.18
C PRO A 221 27.03 -0.01 -13.12
N LYS A 222 28.32 0.27 -13.27
CA LYS A 222 29.22 -0.56 -14.10
C LYS A 222 29.26 -2.00 -13.59
N GLY A 223 29.10 -2.96 -14.49
CA GLY A 223 29.14 -4.39 -14.15
C GLY A 223 27.82 -4.96 -13.64
N VAL A 224 26.75 -4.18 -13.62
CA VAL A 224 25.42 -4.65 -13.26
C VAL A 224 24.74 -5.26 -14.48
N ALA A 225 24.24 -6.49 -14.32
CA ALA A 225 23.43 -7.16 -15.32
C ALA A 225 21.99 -6.67 -15.28
N ILE A 226 21.43 -6.32 -16.44
CA ILE A 226 20.02 -5.93 -16.55
C ILE A 226 19.19 -7.16 -16.89
N VAL A 227 18.21 -7.45 -16.06
CA VAL A 227 17.21 -8.49 -16.26
C VAL A 227 15.88 -7.84 -16.66
N ASN A 228 15.30 -8.30 -17.77
CA ASN A 228 13.94 -7.94 -18.13
C ASN A 228 13.02 -9.06 -17.66
N GLY A 229 12.01 -8.76 -16.85
CA GLY A 229 11.14 -9.78 -16.29
C GLY A 229 10.31 -9.26 -15.11
N GLU A 230 9.81 -10.17 -14.30
CA GLU A 230 9.03 -9.84 -13.12
C GLU A 230 9.91 -9.25 -12.01
N LEU A 231 9.38 -8.26 -11.30
CA LEU A 231 10.06 -7.70 -10.12
C LEU A 231 10.07 -8.75 -9.00
N PRO A 232 11.18 -8.87 -8.25
CA PRO A 232 11.22 -9.68 -7.05
C PRO A 232 10.15 -9.22 -6.08
N GLY A 233 9.28 -10.15 -5.67
CA GLY A 233 8.17 -9.87 -4.78
C GLY A 233 6.80 -9.73 -5.45
N GLY A 234 6.69 -9.61 -6.78
CA GLY A 234 5.50 -10.06 -7.50
C GLY A 234 5.50 -11.58 -7.43
N GLN A 235 4.48 -12.20 -6.90
CA GLN A 235 4.28 -13.65 -6.67
C GLN A 235 5.24 -14.58 -7.44
N SER A 236 6.50 -14.61 -7.07
CA SER A 236 7.41 -15.64 -7.53
C SER A 236 7.36 -16.74 -6.51
N GLY A 237 6.61 -17.77 -6.86
CA GLY A 237 6.70 -19.04 -6.17
C GLY A 237 8.17 -19.41 -5.99
N VAL A 238 8.51 -19.71 -4.76
CA VAL A 238 9.77 -20.31 -4.39
C VAL A 238 10.00 -21.52 -5.28
N ASN A 239 10.86 -21.36 -6.29
CA ASN A 239 11.56 -22.49 -6.86
C ASN A 239 12.80 -22.74 -6.01
N ARG A 240 12.67 -23.68 -5.12
CA ARG A 240 13.71 -24.60 -4.67
C ARG A 240 13.10 -25.91 -4.32
#